data_bc85e4c903d96e9f4b80fb4d18e94254
#
_entry.id   bc85e4c903d96e9f4b80fb4d18e94254
#
_cell.length_a   1.000
_cell.length_b   1.000
_cell.length_c   1.000
_cell.angle_alpha   90.00
_cell.angle_beta   90.00
_cell.angle_gamma   90.00
#
_symmetry.space_group_name_H-M   'P 1'
#
loop_
_entity.id
_entity.type
_entity.pdbx_description
1 polymer ?
#
loop_
_entity_poly.entity_id
_entity_poly.type
_entity_poly.pdbx_seq_one_letter_code
_entity_poly.pdbx_strand_id
1 'polypeptide(L)'
;MSNLSVLQVNKRFGGLDALRDVNLEVKSGTVHAIIGPNGAGKSTLLNCFVGRLEPDTGSVTFDGKSLLGIKPHEINQAGVSRVFQTPEIFADLSLIDNVMIPAFAKRDGAFTLHAWGSVADERDIRATAMDMLADVGLDAKANDIAGQLSRGDKRRLELAMCLVQKPKLLLLDEPTAGMARADTNNTIDLMKRIAGTGVTMVVIEHDMHVVFSLAETITVLAQGTVIAEGLPEDIKGDPRVQEAYLGGAHL
;
A
#
# COMPACT_ATOMS: atom_id res chain seq x y z
N MET A 1 -1.59 6.49 -19.62
CA MET A 1 -2.84 6.84 -18.92
C MET A 1 -2.58 6.64 -17.45
N SER A 2 -3.04 7.54 -16.58
CA SER A 2 -2.91 7.36 -15.13
C SER A 2 -3.81 6.22 -14.67
N ASN A 3 -3.32 5.44 -13.69
CA ASN A 3 -4.05 4.32 -13.12
C ASN A 3 -4.86 4.79 -11.89
N LEU A 4 -4.28 5.68 -11.05
CA LEU A 4 -4.96 6.32 -9.93
C LEU A 4 -4.94 7.85 -10.16
N SER A 5 -6.12 8.49 -10.08
CA SER A 5 -6.27 9.93 -10.21
C SER A 5 -7.05 10.49 -9.03
N VAL A 6 -6.53 11.55 -8.46
CA VAL A 6 -7.09 12.31 -7.34
C VAL A 6 -7.25 13.74 -7.79
N LEU A 7 -8.47 14.27 -7.75
CA LEU A 7 -8.76 15.62 -8.25
C LEU A 7 -9.50 16.43 -7.17
N GLN A 8 -8.88 17.54 -6.77
CA GLN A 8 -9.44 18.56 -5.87
C GLN A 8 -10.01 17.96 -4.56
N VAL A 9 -9.31 16.96 -4.02
CA VAL A 9 -9.74 16.27 -2.80
C VAL A 9 -9.53 17.15 -1.57
N ASN A 10 -10.62 17.35 -0.84
CA ASN A 10 -10.66 18.09 0.41
C ASN A 10 -11.20 17.20 1.52
N LYS A 11 -10.61 17.32 2.73
CA LYS A 11 -11.09 16.63 3.92
C LYS A 11 -10.86 17.47 5.17
N ARG A 12 -11.92 17.66 5.94
CA ARG A 12 -11.89 18.40 7.18
C ARG A 12 -12.34 17.56 8.37
N PHE A 13 -11.69 17.72 9.49
CA PHE A 13 -12.10 17.13 10.78
C PHE A 13 -12.32 18.25 11.78
N GLY A 14 -13.59 18.61 12.04
CA GLY A 14 -13.93 19.75 12.89
C GLY A 14 -13.29 21.05 12.36
N GLY A 15 -12.35 21.62 13.09
CA GLY A 15 -11.63 22.84 12.70
C GLY A 15 -10.35 22.62 11.89
N LEU A 16 -9.93 21.36 11.66
CA LEU A 16 -8.68 21.00 10.99
C LEU A 16 -8.92 20.60 9.54
N ASP A 17 -8.32 21.32 8.60
CA ASP A 17 -8.26 20.90 7.19
C ASP A 17 -7.13 19.88 7.02
N ALA A 18 -7.48 18.59 6.96
CA ALA A 18 -6.52 17.51 6.81
C ALA A 18 -6.04 17.32 5.36
N LEU A 19 -6.90 17.65 4.38
CA LEU A 19 -6.56 17.72 2.94
C LEU A 19 -7.21 18.97 2.36
N ARG A 20 -6.47 19.69 1.52
CA ARG A 20 -6.90 20.91 0.83
C ARG A 20 -6.49 20.89 -0.63
N ASP A 21 -7.46 20.84 -1.52
CA ASP A 21 -7.28 20.84 -2.97
C ASP A 21 -6.18 19.90 -3.47
N VAL A 22 -6.17 18.67 -2.91
CA VAL A 22 -5.14 17.68 -3.27
C VAL A 22 -5.42 17.15 -4.66
N ASN A 23 -4.41 17.29 -5.52
CA ASN A 23 -4.37 16.75 -6.87
C ASN A 23 -3.17 15.82 -6.99
N LEU A 24 -3.36 14.62 -7.53
CA LEU A 24 -2.32 13.58 -7.66
C LEU A 24 -2.65 12.65 -8.82
N GLU A 25 -1.65 12.33 -9.63
CA GLU A 25 -1.77 11.32 -10.68
C GLU A 25 -0.69 10.27 -10.56
N VAL A 26 -1.08 9.00 -10.44
CA VAL A 26 -0.16 7.86 -10.41
C VAL A 26 -0.23 7.12 -11.73
N LYS A 27 0.90 6.98 -12.40
CA LYS A 27 0.99 6.26 -13.67
C LYS A 27 0.97 4.76 -13.45
N SER A 28 0.30 4.04 -14.34
CA SER A 28 0.25 2.57 -14.31
C SER A 28 1.66 1.97 -14.42
N GLY A 29 1.94 0.97 -13.58
CA GLY A 29 3.20 0.23 -13.60
C GLY A 29 4.39 0.97 -12.99
N THR A 30 4.19 2.12 -12.33
CA THR A 30 5.27 2.90 -11.69
C THR A 30 5.20 2.82 -10.16
N VAL A 31 6.29 3.19 -9.51
CA VAL A 31 6.37 3.39 -8.06
C VAL A 31 6.29 4.88 -7.77
N HIS A 32 5.23 5.30 -7.09
CA HIS A 32 4.98 6.67 -6.68
C HIS A 32 5.08 6.80 -5.17
N ALA A 33 5.98 7.62 -4.67
CA ALA A 33 6.08 7.89 -3.24
C ALA A 33 5.29 9.13 -2.84
N ILE A 34 4.62 9.06 -1.69
CA ILE A 34 3.99 10.21 -1.02
C ILE A 34 4.73 10.45 0.28
N ILE A 35 5.43 11.58 0.37
CA ILE A 35 6.22 11.94 1.53
C ILE A 35 5.70 13.23 2.19
N GLY A 36 6.22 13.55 3.36
CA GLY A 36 5.86 14.77 4.08
C GLY A 36 5.98 14.58 5.59
N PRO A 37 5.98 15.67 6.37
CA PRO A 37 6.08 15.62 7.82
C PRO A 37 4.87 14.91 8.46
N ASN A 38 4.98 14.65 9.78
CA ASN A 38 3.85 14.12 10.55
C ASN A 38 2.69 15.11 10.52
N GLY A 39 1.46 14.60 10.36
CA GLY A 39 0.28 15.45 10.22
C GLY A 39 0.07 16.08 8.85
N ALA A 40 0.91 15.80 7.85
CA ALA A 40 0.77 16.35 6.49
C ALA A 40 -0.49 15.92 5.73
N GLY A 41 -1.22 14.89 6.21
CA GLY A 41 -2.42 14.37 5.55
C GLY A 41 -2.22 13.05 4.79
N LYS A 42 -1.02 12.47 4.79
CA LYS A 42 -0.68 11.24 4.02
C LYS A 42 -1.62 10.07 4.30
N SER A 43 -1.79 9.70 5.58
CA SER A 43 -2.68 8.59 5.96
C SER A 43 -4.16 8.92 5.71
N THR A 44 -4.55 10.20 5.80
CA THR A 44 -5.90 10.67 5.43
C THR A 44 -6.15 10.43 3.94
N LEU A 45 -5.20 10.81 3.09
CA LEU A 45 -5.27 10.60 1.64
C LEU A 45 -5.33 9.10 1.30
N LEU A 46 -4.47 8.28 1.94
CA LEU A 46 -4.46 6.84 1.72
C LEU A 46 -5.78 6.17 2.14
N ASN A 47 -6.40 6.64 3.22
CA ASN A 47 -7.70 6.15 3.66
C ASN A 47 -8.82 6.48 2.66
N CYS A 48 -8.71 7.58 1.91
CA CYS A 48 -9.62 7.88 0.81
C CYS A 48 -9.47 6.88 -0.34
N PHE A 49 -8.25 6.41 -0.63
CA PHE A 49 -8.01 5.43 -1.72
C PHE A 49 -8.62 4.05 -1.45
N VAL A 50 -8.79 3.69 -0.19
CA VAL A 50 -9.34 2.37 0.21
C VAL A 50 -10.77 2.44 0.74
N GLY A 51 -11.46 3.57 0.59
CA GLY A 51 -12.86 3.73 1.01
C GLY A 51 -13.08 3.67 2.53
N ARG A 52 -12.01 3.80 3.33
CA ARG A 52 -12.13 3.92 4.80
C ARG A 52 -12.52 5.33 5.23
N LEU A 53 -12.28 6.31 4.37
CA LEU A 53 -12.62 7.69 4.58
C LEU A 53 -13.18 8.28 3.29
N GLU A 54 -14.31 8.95 3.38
CA GLU A 54 -14.88 9.70 2.27
C GLU A 54 -14.42 11.15 2.34
N PRO A 55 -13.84 11.73 1.26
CA PRO A 55 -13.51 13.14 1.20
C PRO A 55 -14.78 13.98 1.21
N ASP A 56 -14.67 15.24 1.66
CA ASP A 56 -15.81 16.15 1.69
C ASP A 56 -16.13 16.69 0.29
N THR A 57 -15.11 16.85 -0.55
CA THR A 57 -15.24 17.22 -1.98
C THR A 57 -14.10 16.60 -2.78
N GLY A 58 -14.23 16.64 -4.11
CA GLY A 58 -13.26 16.11 -5.05
C GLY A 58 -13.58 14.68 -5.49
N SER A 59 -12.66 14.07 -6.20
CA SER A 59 -12.82 12.71 -6.71
C SER A 59 -11.54 11.87 -6.57
N VAL A 60 -11.73 10.57 -6.37
CA VAL A 60 -10.66 9.55 -6.40
C VAL A 60 -11.11 8.47 -7.37
N THR A 61 -10.34 8.25 -8.42
CA THR A 61 -10.66 7.25 -9.44
C THR A 61 -9.49 6.30 -9.66
N PHE A 62 -9.80 5.04 -9.93
CA PHE A 62 -8.85 4.01 -10.28
C PHE A 62 -9.30 3.31 -11.56
N ASP A 63 -8.43 3.22 -12.58
CA ASP A 63 -8.77 2.73 -13.92
C ASP A 63 -10.05 3.41 -14.48
N GLY A 64 -10.23 4.71 -14.21
CA GLY A 64 -11.39 5.51 -14.63
C GLY A 64 -12.68 5.26 -13.85
N LYS A 65 -12.66 4.42 -12.80
CA LYS A 65 -13.82 4.15 -11.94
C LYS A 65 -13.66 4.88 -10.60
N SER A 66 -14.73 5.49 -10.10
CA SER A 66 -14.74 6.10 -8.77
C SER A 66 -14.46 5.06 -7.68
N LEU A 67 -13.60 5.42 -6.73
CA LEU A 67 -13.40 4.67 -5.49
C LEU A 67 -14.26 5.21 -4.34
N LEU A 68 -14.98 6.32 -4.54
CA LEU A 68 -15.81 6.94 -3.53
C LEU A 68 -17.19 6.29 -3.47
N GLY A 69 -17.70 6.11 -2.26
CA GLY A 69 -19.02 5.51 -2.02
C GLY A 69 -19.10 4.00 -2.21
N ILE A 70 -17.98 3.32 -2.53
CA ILE A 70 -17.92 1.87 -2.62
C ILE A 70 -17.24 1.26 -1.38
N LYS A 71 -17.58 0.03 -1.06
CA LYS A 71 -17.08 -0.63 0.15
C LYS A 71 -15.63 -1.09 -0.03
N PRO A 72 -14.81 -1.15 1.06
CA PRO A 72 -13.41 -1.55 0.97
C PRO A 72 -13.17 -2.90 0.29
N HIS A 73 -14.06 -3.88 0.46
CA HIS A 73 -13.92 -5.17 -0.20
C HIS A 73 -14.17 -5.08 -1.72
N GLU A 74 -15.03 -4.18 -2.18
CA GLU A 74 -15.27 -3.94 -3.62
C GLU A 74 -14.06 -3.22 -4.25
N ILE A 75 -13.43 -2.30 -3.51
CA ILE A 75 -12.16 -1.65 -3.91
C ILE A 75 -11.05 -2.71 -4.06
N ASN A 76 -10.97 -3.65 -3.10
CA ASN A 76 -10.04 -4.76 -3.17
C ASN A 76 -10.31 -5.65 -4.38
N GLN A 77 -11.58 -6.00 -4.64
CA GLN A 77 -11.97 -6.77 -5.83
C GLN A 77 -11.66 -6.03 -7.15
N ALA A 78 -11.70 -4.69 -7.15
CA ALA A 78 -11.29 -3.88 -8.29
C ALA A 78 -9.77 -3.92 -8.56
N GLY A 79 -8.99 -4.47 -7.63
CA GLY A 79 -7.55 -4.66 -7.76
C GLY A 79 -6.70 -3.68 -6.97
N VAL A 80 -7.25 -3.01 -5.95
CA VAL A 80 -6.51 -2.15 -5.03
C VAL A 80 -6.29 -2.91 -3.73
N SER A 81 -5.03 -3.19 -3.38
CA SER A 81 -4.66 -3.82 -2.11
C SER A 81 -3.82 -2.86 -1.26
N ARG A 82 -3.95 -2.97 0.05
CA ARG A 82 -3.19 -2.15 1.01
C ARG A 82 -2.46 -3.01 2.02
N VAL A 83 -1.19 -2.68 2.24
CA VAL A 83 -0.36 -3.15 3.35
C VAL A 83 -0.38 -2.05 4.41
N PHE A 84 -0.78 -2.40 5.63
CA PHE A 84 -0.99 -1.44 6.70
C PHE A 84 0.29 -1.16 7.50
N GLN A 85 0.38 -0.04 8.20
CA GLN A 85 1.51 0.31 9.07
C GLN A 85 1.76 -0.77 10.15
N THR A 86 0.70 -1.28 10.76
CA THR A 86 0.75 -2.46 11.62
C THR A 86 0.27 -3.66 10.82
N PRO A 87 1.07 -4.74 10.67
CA PRO A 87 0.67 -5.91 9.88
C PRO A 87 -0.65 -6.51 10.35
N GLU A 88 -1.63 -6.57 9.46
CA GLU A 88 -2.93 -7.21 9.70
C GLU A 88 -2.86 -8.68 9.25
N ILE A 89 -2.48 -9.57 10.18
CA ILE A 89 -2.35 -11.01 9.96
C ILE A 89 -3.23 -11.80 10.93
N PHE A 90 -3.60 -13.01 10.57
CA PHE A 90 -4.27 -13.96 11.45
C PHE A 90 -3.21 -14.67 12.31
N ALA A 91 -2.96 -14.11 13.50
CA ALA A 91 -1.82 -14.48 14.34
C ALA A 91 -1.81 -15.96 14.79
N ASP A 92 -3.00 -16.56 14.96
CA ASP A 92 -3.18 -17.93 15.44
C ASP A 92 -3.19 -18.97 14.30
N LEU A 93 -3.10 -18.53 13.03
CA LEU A 93 -3.07 -19.41 11.87
C LEU A 93 -1.64 -19.60 11.34
N SER A 94 -1.45 -20.65 10.54
CA SER A 94 -0.20 -20.88 9.82
C SER A 94 0.02 -19.79 8.75
N LEU A 95 1.27 -19.65 8.26
CA LEU A 95 1.57 -18.70 7.18
C LEU A 95 0.79 -19.06 5.92
N ILE A 96 0.74 -20.33 5.57
CA ILE A 96 0.02 -20.79 4.38
C ILE A 96 -1.47 -20.47 4.47
N ASP A 97 -2.10 -20.67 5.63
CA ASP A 97 -3.52 -20.36 5.83
C ASP A 97 -3.78 -18.85 5.73
N ASN A 98 -2.87 -18.03 6.27
CA ASN A 98 -2.93 -16.58 6.12
C ASN A 98 -2.99 -16.14 4.65
N VAL A 99 -2.22 -16.77 3.77
CA VAL A 99 -2.19 -16.44 2.34
C VAL A 99 -3.37 -17.06 1.59
N MET A 100 -3.83 -18.25 2.00
CA MET A 100 -4.99 -18.91 1.38
C MET A 100 -6.29 -18.15 1.58
N ILE A 101 -6.52 -17.52 2.76
CA ILE A 101 -7.74 -16.75 3.04
C ILE A 101 -8.01 -15.66 2.00
N PRO A 102 -7.10 -14.71 1.74
CA PRO A 102 -7.33 -13.70 0.69
C PRO A 102 -7.37 -14.29 -0.72
N ALA A 103 -6.71 -15.43 -0.98
CA ALA A 103 -6.81 -16.11 -2.27
C ALA A 103 -8.23 -16.65 -2.51
N PHE A 104 -8.85 -17.27 -1.50
CA PHE A 104 -10.26 -17.67 -1.55
C PHE A 104 -11.18 -16.46 -1.74
N ALA A 105 -10.98 -15.39 -0.95
CA ALA A 105 -11.78 -14.17 -1.06
C ALA A 105 -11.70 -13.55 -2.47
N LYS A 106 -10.53 -13.61 -3.12
CA LYS A 106 -10.35 -13.13 -4.50
C LYS A 106 -11.09 -13.99 -5.51
N ARG A 107 -11.06 -15.32 -5.36
CA ARG A 107 -11.76 -16.26 -6.26
C ARG A 107 -13.27 -16.13 -6.12
N ASP A 108 -13.78 -16.13 -4.89
CA ASP A 108 -15.20 -16.33 -4.60
C ASP A 108 -15.98 -15.02 -4.49
N GLY A 109 -15.30 -13.86 -4.40
CA GLY A 109 -15.93 -12.57 -4.15
C GLY A 109 -16.52 -12.47 -2.75
N ALA A 110 -17.35 -11.45 -2.52
CA ALA A 110 -17.86 -11.15 -1.17
C ALA A 110 -18.93 -12.14 -0.67
N PHE A 111 -19.64 -12.85 -1.55
CA PHE A 111 -20.77 -13.72 -1.20
C PHE A 111 -21.09 -14.76 -2.27
N THR A 112 -20.18 -15.69 -2.54
CA THR A 112 -20.59 -16.89 -3.27
C THR A 112 -20.61 -18.07 -2.31
N LEU A 113 -21.80 -18.67 -2.12
CA LEU A 113 -21.99 -19.95 -1.43
C LEU A 113 -21.38 -21.09 -2.28
N HIS A 114 -20.08 -21.02 -2.58
CA HIS A 114 -19.36 -22.13 -3.16
C HIS A 114 -18.87 -23.07 -2.05
N ALA A 115 -19.79 -23.46 -1.15
CA ALA A 115 -19.55 -24.49 -0.15
C ALA A 115 -19.25 -25.88 -0.77
N TRP A 116 -19.27 -25.96 -2.09
CA TRP A 116 -19.04 -27.17 -2.90
C TRP A 116 -17.79 -27.05 -3.77
N GLY A 117 -16.81 -26.23 -3.35
CA GLY A 117 -15.51 -26.18 -4.03
C GLY A 117 -14.87 -27.56 -4.05
N SER A 118 -14.30 -27.96 -5.21
CA SER A 118 -13.67 -29.27 -5.32
C SER A 118 -12.35 -29.29 -4.54
N VAL A 119 -11.91 -30.46 -4.06
CA VAL A 119 -10.60 -30.69 -3.45
C VAL A 119 -9.45 -30.26 -4.39
N ALA A 120 -9.68 -30.28 -5.71
CA ALA A 120 -8.73 -29.78 -6.71
C ALA A 120 -8.53 -28.28 -6.60
N ASP A 121 -9.59 -27.48 -6.42
CA ASP A 121 -9.53 -26.02 -6.28
C ASP A 121 -8.75 -25.60 -5.04
N GLU A 122 -8.86 -26.35 -3.94
CA GLU A 122 -8.08 -26.12 -2.73
C GLU A 122 -6.59 -26.38 -2.93
N ARG A 123 -6.24 -27.42 -3.70
CA ARG A 123 -4.84 -27.71 -4.04
C ARG A 123 -4.21 -26.60 -4.87
N ASP A 124 -4.93 -26.06 -5.84
CA ASP A 124 -4.46 -24.97 -6.71
C ASP A 124 -4.26 -23.68 -5.92
N ILE A 125 -5.18 -23.36 -5.00
CA ILE A 125 -5.04 -22.20 -4.11
C ILE A 125 -3.85 -22.39 -3.17
N ARG A 126 -3.67 -23.59 -2.62
CA ARG A 126 -2.53 -23.89 -1.76
C ARG A 126 -1.20 -23.79 -2.51
N ALA A 127 -1.14 -24.28 -3.76
CA ALA A 127 0.04 -24.13 -4.60
C ALA A 127 0.36 -22.65 -4.86
N THR A 128 -0.64 -21.88 -5.27
CA THR A 128 -0.50 -20.42 -5.45
C THR A 128 -0.03 -19.71 -4.17
N ALA A 129 -0.56 -20.09 -3.02
CA ALA A 129 -0.15 -19.52 -1.74
C ALA A 129 1.30 -19.89 -1.38
N MET A 130 1.75 -21.12 -1.70
CA MET A 130 3.15 -21.51 -1.53
C MET A 130 4.08 -20.72 -2.43
N ASP A 131 3.72 -20.51 -3.69
CA ASP A 131 4.49 -19.66 -4.62
C ASP A 131 4.64 -18.24 -4.07
N MET A 132 3.56 -17.65 -3.55
CA MET A 132 3.62 -16.31 -2.92
C MET A 132 4.50 -16.29 -1.68
N LEU A 133 4.48 -17.33 -0.85
CA LEU A 133 5.39 -17.44 0.29
C LEU A 133 6.84 -17.55 -0.16
N ALA A 134 7.12 -18.29 -1.23
CA ALA A 134 8.45 -18.39 -1.83
C ALA A 134 8.93 -17.03 -2.37
N ASP A 135 8.06 -16.28 -3.06
CA ASP A 135 8.37 -14.95 -3.59
C ASP A 135 8.79 -13.96 -2.50
N VAL A 136 8.24 -14.09 -1.29
CA VAL A 136 8.61 -13.27 -0.13
C VAL A 136 9.66 -13.93 0.79
N GLY A 137 10.15 -15.14 0.45
CA GLY A 137 11.18 -15.88 1.20
C GLY A 137 10.68 -16.44 2.53
N LEU A 138 9.44 -16.92 2.59
CA LEU A 138 8.80 -17.51 3.77
C LEU A 138 8.31 -18.95 3.57
N ASP A 139 8.60 -19.56 2.43
CA ASP A 139 8.16 -20.92 2.06
C ASP A 139 8.61 -21.98 3.08
N ALA A 140 9.84 -21.91 3.57
CA ALA A 140 10.36 -22.83 4.59
C ALA A 140 9.58 -22.76 5.92
N LYS A 141 8.86 -21.67 6.18
CA LYS A 141 8.06 -21.41 7.38
C LYS A 141 6.54 -21.55 7.14
N ALA A 142 6.12 -22.10 6.00
CA ALA A 142 4.71 -22.12 5.58
C ALA A 142 3.75 -22.67 6.65
N ASN A 143 4.19 -23.65 7.44
CA ASN A 143 3.39 -24.27 8.50
C ASN A 143 3.60 -23.66 9.91
N ASP A 144 4.48 -22.66 10.05
CA ASP A 144 4.69 -21.97 11.33
C ASP A 144 3.48 -21.09 11.67
N ILE A 145 3.30 -20.79 12.95
CA ILE A 145 2.25 -19.90 13.44
C ILE A 145 2.67 -18.45 13.22
N ALA A 146 1.84 -17.67 12.52
CA ALA A 146 2.14 -16.31 12.09
C ALA A 146 2.43 -15.35 13.26
N GLY A 147 1.79 -15.56 14.42
CA GLY A 147 2.01 -14.74 15.61
C GLY A 147 3.45 -14.77 16.14
N GLN A 148 4.19 -15.85 15.87
CA GLN A 148 5.57 -16.07 16.34
C GLN A 148 6.64 -15.43 15.44
N LEU A 149 6.24 -14.90 14.28
CA LEU A 149 7.15 -14.29 13.32
C LEU A 149 7.80 -13.01 13.87
N SER A 150 9.01 -12.72 13.39
CA SER A 150 9.62 -11.40 13.53
C SER A 150 8.76 -10.32 12.87
N ARG A 151 8.96 -9.04 13.23
CA ARG A 151 8.24 -7.93 12.62
C ARG A 151 8.44 -7.87 11.09
N GLY A 152 9.66 -8.10 10.62
CA GLY A 152 9.99 -8.14 9.20
C GLY A 152 9.30 -9.30 8.47
N ASP A 153 9.26 -10.49 9.08
CA ASP A 153 8.56 -11.65 8.51
C ASP A 153 7.04 -11.44 8.47
N LYS A 154 6.45 -10.81 9.51
CA LYS A 154 5.02 -10.43 9.50
C LYS A 154 4.69 -9.49 8.35
N ARG A 155 5.58 -8.52 8.05
CA ARG A 155 5.41 -7.62 6.92
C ARG A 155 5.52 -8.37 5.59
N ARG A 156 6.48 -9.29 5.46
CA ARG A 156 6.59 -10.15 4.27
C ARG A 156 5.37 -11.04 4.07
N LEU A 157 4.82 -11.60 5.15
CA LEU A 157 3.57 -12.37 5.11
C LEU A 157 2.39 -11.51 4.64
N GLU A 158 2.22 -10.29 5.19
CA GLU A 158 1.17 -9.37 4.76
C GLU A 158 1.31 -8.99 3.27
N LEU A 159 2.54 -8.78 2.78
CA LEU A 159 2.80 -8.60 1.35
C LEU A 159 2.33 -9.80 0.53
N ALA A 160 2.65 -11.03 0.95
CA ALA A 160 2.17 -12.25 0.27
C ALA A 160 0.64 -12.32 0.24
N MET A 161 -0.02 -11.96 1.35
CA MET A 161 -1.49 -11.90 1.43
C MET A 161 -2.10 -10.87 0.47
N CYS A 162 -1.40 -9.77 0.21
CA CYS A 162 -1.81 -8.79 -0.78
C CYS A 162 -1.54 -9.29 -2.21
N LEU A 163 -0.35 -9.83 -2.47
CA LEU A 163 0.08 -10.25 -3.81
C LEU A 163 -0.69 -11.44 -4.36
N VAL A 164 -1.10 -12.39 -3.52
CA VAL A 164 -1.92 -13.53 -3.94
C VAL A 164 -3.24 -13.12 -4.60
N GLN A 165 -3.71 -11.91 -4.28
CA GLN A 165 -4.91 -11.32 -4.88
C GLN A 165 -4.65 -10.70 -6.25
N LYS A 166 -3.40 -10.71 -6.75
CA LYS A 166 -2.97 -10.13 -8.03
C LYS A 166 -3.44 -8.67 -8.16
N PRO A 167 -2.99 -7.77 -7.26
CA PRO A 167 -3.41 -6.39 -7.28
C PRO A 167 -2.85 -5.68 -8.51
N LYS A 168 -3.60 -4.71 -9.02
CA LYS A 168 -3.13 -3.75 -10.03
C LYS A 168 -2.49 -2.53 -9.37
N LEU A 169 -2.97 -2.16 -8.17
CA LEU A 169 -2.47 -1.08 -7.34
C LEU A 169 -2.19 -1.61 -5.93
N LEU A 170 -0.95 -1.47 -5.49
CA LEU A 170 -0.49 -1.82 -4.16
C LEU A 170 -0.17 -0.55 -3.38
N LEU A 171 -0.88 -0.34 -2.28
CA LEU A 171 -0.69 0.79 -1.37
C LEU A 171 0.12 0.32 -0.17
N LEU A 172 1.26 0.95 0.08
CA LEU A 172 2.21 0.59 1.13
C LEU A 172 2.32 1.74 2.13
N ASP A 173 1.93 1.50 3.37
CA ASP A 173 1.93 2.50 4.44
C ASP A 173 3.09 2.20 5.40
N GLU A 174 4.17 2.98 5.27
CA GLU A 174 5.42 2.85 6.01
C GLU A 174 5.95 1.38 6.06
N PRO A 175 6.18 0.75 4.89
CA PRO A 175 6.51 -0.68 4.83
C PRO A 175 7.78 -1.05 5.56
N THR A 176 8.68 -0.10 5.84
CA THR A 176 9.97 -0.36 6.50
C THR A 176 10.03 0.14 7.94
N ALA A 177 8.93 0.70 8.47
CA ALA A 177 8.92 1.32 9.80
C ALA A 177 9.37 0.37 10.91
N GLY A 178 10.40 0.82 11.67
CA GLY A 178 10.94 0.07 12.82
C GLY A 178 11.73 -1.19 12.47
N MET A 179 12.18 -1.33 11.22
CA MET A 179 13.08 -2.41 10.78
C MET A 179 14.54 -2.03 11.03
N ALA A 180 15.39 -3.03 11.25
CA ALA A 180 16.83 -2.87 11.19
C ALA A 180 17.25 -2.61 9.73
N ARG A 181 18.41 -1.93 9.54
CA ARG A 181 18.86 -1.52 8.19
C ARG A 181 19.01 -2.70 7.21
N ALA A 182 19.43 -3.87 7.68
CA ALA A 182 19.53 -5.06 6.84
C ALA A 182 18.14 -5.52 6.34
N ASP A 183 17.13 -5.52 7.23
CA ASP A 183 15.76 -5.89 6.88
C ASP A 183 15.11 -4.85 5.96
N THR A 184 15.43 -3.56 6.15
CA THR A 184 15.00 -2.48 5.26
C THR A 184 15.51 -2.72 3.84
N ASN A 185 16.80 -3.04 3.66
CA ASN A 185 17.36 -3.32 2.33
C ASN A 185 16.71 -4.55 1.68
N ASN A 186 16.52 -5.63 2.43
CA ASN A 186 15.81 -6.82 1.95
C ASN A 186 14.37 -6.49 1.50
N THR A 187 13.70 -5.59 2.23
CA THR A 187 12.35 -5.14 1.90
C THR A 187 12.35 -4.26 0.65
N ILE A 188 13.33 -3.38 0.48
CA ILE A 188 13.53 -2.59 -0.74
C ILE A 188 13.69 -3.51 -1.95
N ASP A 189 14.58 -4.52 -1.84
CA ASP A 189 14.83 -5.46 -2.94
C ASP A 189 13.58 -6.28 -3.30
N LEU A 190 12.80 -6.68 -2.30
CA LEU A 190 11.50 -7.33 -2.51
C LEU A 190 10.53 -6.40 -3.25
N MET A 191 10.40 -5.14 -2.81
CA MET A 191 9.52 -4.16 -3.47
C MET A 191 9.94 -3.87 -4.90
N LYS A 192 11.26 -3.81 -5.19
CA LYS A 192 11.78 -3.69 -6.57
C LYS A 192 11.38 -4.88 -7.46
N ARG A 193 11.47 -6.10 -6.93
CA ARG A 193 11.02 -7.29 -7.67
C ARG A 193 9.53 -7.23 -7.97
N ILE A 194 8.71 -6.82 -6.98
CA ILE A 194 7.26 -6.65 -7.17
C ILE A 194 6.96 -5.56 -8.21
N ALA A 195 7.62 -4.40 -8.13
CA ALA A 195 7.49 -3.33 -9.12
C ALA A 195 7.84 -3.83 -10.54
N GLY A 196 8.89 -4.65 -10.67
CA GLY A 196 9.30 -5.27 -11.93
C GLY A 196 8.26 -6.19 -12.57
N THR A 197 7.21 -6.60 -11.85
CA THR A 197 6.06 -7.35 -12.40
C THR A 197 5.02 -6.45 -13.08
N GLY A 198 5.18 -5.12 -13.03
CA GLY A 198 4.27 -4.14 -13.60
C GLY A 198 3.11 -3.73 -12.67
N VAL A 199 3.15 -4.11 -11.40
CA VAL A 199 2.20 -3.65 -10.39
C VAL A 199 2.46 -2.16 -10.11
N THR A 200 1.41 -1.34 -10.14
CA THR A 200 1.49 0.06 -9.71
C THR A 200 1.62 0.12 -8.20
N MET A 201 2.54 0.92 -7.69
CA MET A 201 2.76 1.04 -6.25
C MET A 201 2.66 2.50 -5.80
N VAL A 202 1.91 2.73 -4.71
CA VAL A 202 1.96 3.99 -3.95
C VAL A 202 2.56 3.70 -2.58
N VAL A 203 3.66 4.37 -2.26
CA VAL A 203 4.43 4.15 -1.03
C VAL A 203 4.40 5.40 -0.18
N ILE A 204 3.87 5.31 1.03
CA ILE A 204 4.08 6.34 2.06
C ILE A 204 5.30 5.94 2.86
N GLU A 205 6.29 6.80 2.92
CA GLU A 205 7.52 6.58 3.67
C GLU A 205 8.09 7.91 4.20
N HIS A 206 8.84 7.82 5.26
CA HIS A 206 9.60 8.93 5.83
C HIS A 206 11.11 8.70 5.79
N ASP A 207 11.54 7.47 5.54
CA ASP A 207 12.96 7.15 5.29
C ASP A 207 13.31 7.49 3.84
N MET A 208 14.09 8.57 3.66
CA MET A 208 14.53 9.03 2.34
C MET A 208 15.37 8.00 1.60
N HIS A 209 16.10 7.12 2.29
CA HIS A 209 16.83 6.03 1.65
C HIS A 209 15.87 5.08 0.92
N VAL A 210 14.76 4.73 1.54
CA VAL A 210 13.72 3.86 0.94
C VAL A 210 13.07 4.58 -0.24
N VAL A 211 12.66 5.84 -0.03
CA VAL A 211 12.00 6.66 -1.05
C VAL A 211 12.85 6.77 -2.30
N PHE A 212 14.11 7.24 -2.17
CA PHE A 212 15.01 7.41 -3.32
C PHE A 212 15.48 6.09 -3.96
N SER A 213 15.38 4.97 -3.23
CA SER A 213 15.71 3.66 -3.78
C SER A 213 14.60 3.07 -4.66
N LEU A 214 13.35 3.51 -4.48
CA LEU A 214 12.17 2.87 -5.07
C LEU A 214 11.39 3.78 -6.02
N ALA A 215 11.21 5.06 -5.66
CA ALA A 215 10.27 5.93 -6.33
C ALA A 215 10.76 6.42 -7.68
N GLU A 216 9.89 6.39 -8.68
CA GLU A 216 10.07 7.04 -9.96
C GLU A 216 9.52 8.48 -9.94
N THR A 217 8.48 8.70 -9.13
CA THR A 217 7.88 10.02 -8.88
C THR A 217 7.62 10.18 -7.40
N ILE A 218 7.83 11.38 -6.88
CA ILE A 218 7.60 11.72 -5.48
C ILE A 218 6.64 12.89 -5.41
N THR A 219 5.56 12.76 -4.64
CA THR A 219 4.68 13.85 -4.22
C THR A 219 4.98 14.21 -2.77
N VAL A 220 5.18 15.48 -2.51
CA VAL A 220 5.41 16.01 -1.16
C VAL A 220 4.15 16.68 -0.64
N LEU A 221 3.63 16.14 0.45
CA LEU A 221 2.47 16.68 1.14
C LEU A 221 2.92 17.46 2.39
N ALA A 222 2.39 18.67 2.57
CA ALA A 222 2.59 19.46 3.78
C ALA A 222 1.30 20.20 4.14
N GLN A 223 0.89 20.16 5.40
CA GLN A 223 -0.32 20.81 5.90
C GLN A 223 -1.58 20.57 5.02
N GLY A 224 -1.73 19.35 4.54
CA GLY A 224 -2.87 18.94 3.73
C GLY A 224 -2.81 19.35 2.25
N THR A 225 -1.73 19.95 1.77
CA THR A 225 -1.57 20.37 0.36
C THR A 225 -0.36 19.71 -0.28
N VAL A 226 -0.41 19.52 -1.61
CA VAL A 226 0.76 19.13 -2.39
C VAL A 226 1.65 20.38 -2.60
N ILE A 227 2.87 20.35 -2.07
CA ILE A 227 3.83 21.46 -2.19
C ILE A 227 4.86 21.25 -3.29
N ALA A 228 5.12 20.00 -3.67
CA ALA A 228 6.02 19.65 -4.77
C ALA A 228 5.66 18.26 -5.31
N GLU A 229 5.88 18.06 -6.61
CA GLU A 229 5.83 16.75 -7.28
C GLU A 229 6.89 16.71 -8.38
N GLY A 230 7.60 15.61 -8.50
CA GLY A 230 8.65 15.45 -9.51
C GLY A 230 9.47 14.18 -9.37
N LEU A 231 10.56 14.12 -10.13
CA LEU A 231 11.54 13.05 -10.02
C LEU A 231 12.30 13.13 -8.68
N PRO A 232 12.86 12.03 -8.20
CA PRO A 232 13.63 12.02 -6.94
C PRO A 232 14.71 13.10 -6.85
N GLU A 233 15.43 13.36 -7.95
CA GLU A 233 16.50 14.37 -8.01
C GLU A 233 15.94 15.79 -7.87
N ASP A 234 14.79 16.08 -8.48
CA ASP A 234 14.14 17.39 -8.40
C ASP A 234 13.66 17.67 -6.96
N ILE A 235 13.06 16.68 -6.33
CA ILE A 235 12.54 16.78 -4.96
C ILE A 235 13.66 16.96 -3.93
N LYS A 236 14.79 16.28 -4.12
CA LYS A 236 15.95 16.38 -3.22
C LYS A 236 16.52 17.79 -3.15
N GLY A 237 16.46 18.53 -4.27
CA GLY A 237 16.98 19.90 -4.39
C GLY A 237 15.95 21.00 -4.11
N ASP A 238 14.67 20.68 -3.92
CA ASP A 238 13.60 21.69 -3.78
C ASP A 238 13.64 22.39 -2.41
N PRO A 239 13.84 23.73 -2.35
CA PRO A 239 13.88 24.48 -1.09
C PRO A 239 12.57 24.38 -0.27
N ARG A 240 11.41 24.29 -0.94
CA ARG A 240 10.11 24.15 -0.27
C ARG A 240 10.01 22.84 0.51
N VAL A 241 10.58 21.77 -0.06
CA VAL A 241 10.65 20.45 0.58
C VAL A 241 11.56 20.49 1.80
N GLN A 242 12.75 21.10 1.65
CA GLN A 242 13.69 21.26 2.76
C GLN A 242 13.08 22.07 3.90
N GLU A 243 12.40 23.19 3.60
CA GLU A 243 11.73 24.01 4.60
C GLU A 243 10.61 23.25 5.32
N ALA A 244 9.79 22.48 4.60
CA ALA A 244 8.70 21.69 5.18
C ALA A 244 9.21 20.63 6.18
N TYR A 245 10.40 20.08 5.97
CA TYR A 245 11.02 19.11 6.89
C TYR A 245 11.79 19.79 8.04
N LEU A 246 12.39 20.94 7.80
CA LEU A 246 13.16 21.70 8.82
C LEU A 246 12.23 22.58 9.69
N GLY A 247 11.18 23.15 9.11
CA GLY A 247 10.20 23.99 9.82
C GLY A 247 9.34 23.25 10.84
N GLY A 248 9.23 21.92 10.73
CA GLY A 248 8.55 21.07 11.73
C GLY A 248 9.36 20.84 13.02
N ALA A 249 10.60 21.29 13.09
CA ALA A 249 11.45 21.18 14.27
C ALA A 249 11.30 22.35 15.28
N HIS A 250 10.40 23.29 15.01
CA HIS A 250 10.11 24.46 15.86
C HIS A 250 8.61 24.58 16.20
N LEU A 251 8.03 23.57 16.86
CA LEU A 251 6.80 23.72 17.67
C LEU A 251 6.85 22.78 18.85
#